data_9ab8c11fc2e578059651f447bd1f4821
#
_entry.id   9ab8c11fc2e578059651f447bd1f4821
#
_cell.length_a   1.000
_cell.length_b   1.000
_cell.length_c   1.000
_cell.angle_alpha   90.00
_cell.angle_beta   90.00
_cell.angle_gamma   90.00
#
_symmetry.space_group_name_H-M   'P 1'
#
loop_
_entity.id
_entity.type
_entity.pdbx_description
1 polymer ?
#
loop_
_entity_poly.entity_id
_entity_poly.type
_entity_poly.pdbx_seq_one_letter_code
_entity_poly.pdbx_strand_id
1 'polypeptide(L)'
;MQKPFATQPELFVTTRELDHRALHALDDTEAVLDWSKIELILSSIYASKTGRPSYPLLTLFRGLLLGVWYRLSDVQLSQCLYRDLLFRKFCHLELGGDVPEASTLGRFRNQLVEHDLWERLLGEINRQLDAKNIILTEGRINIIDATPVEAAQSGS
;
A
#
# COMPACT_ATOMS: atom_id res chain seq x y z
N MET A 1 -30.80 -25.84 -7.47
CA MET A 1 -29.83 -26.77 -6.94
C MET A 1 -28.67 -26.09 -6.25
N GLN A 2 -28.32 -26.54 -5.08
CA GLN A 2 -27.24 -25.94 -4.34
C GLN A 2 -25.91 -26.52 -4.73
N LYS A 3 -24.90 -25.67 -4.78
CA LYS A 3 -23.55 -26.16 -4.96
C LYS A 3 -23.08 -26.84 -3.69
N PRO A 4 -22.37 -27.94 -3.82
CA PRO A 4 -21.80 -28.55 -2.64
C PRO A 4 -20.71 -27.67 -2.06
N PHE A 5 -20.50 -27.80 -0.76
CA PHE A 5 -19.41 -27.13 -0.10
C PHE A 5 -18.12 -27.69 -0.66
N ALA A 6 -17.15 -26.81 -0.89
CA ALA A 6 -15.83 -27.27 -1.33
C ALA A 6 -15.18 -27.99 -0.17
N THR A 7 -14.73 -29.22 -0.41
CA THR A 7 -14.08 -29.99 0.62
C THR A 7 -12.58 -29.83 0.61
N GLN A 8 -12.04 -29.24 -0.45
CA GLN A 8 -10.62 -29.00 -0.55
C GLN A 8 -10.39 -27.54 -0.88
N PRO A 9 -9.68 -26.81 -0.04
CA PRO A 9 -9.40 -25.40 -0.36
C PRO A 9 -8.45 -25.29 -1.52
N GLU A 10 -8.53 -24.18 -2.22
CA GLU A 10 -7.62 -23.86 -3.29
C GLU A 10 -6.33 -23.38 -2.66
N LEU A 11 -5.31 -24.20 -2.70
CA LEU A 11 -4.07 -23.88 -2.02
C LEU A 11 -3.15 -22.96 -2.80
N PHE A 12 -3.37 -22.84 -4.10
CA PHE A 12 -2.46 -22.08 -4.95
C PHE A 12 -3.11 -20.89 -5.62
N VAL A 13 -4.27 -20.48 -5.14
CA VAL A 13 -4.94 -19.29 -5.66
C VAL A 13 -4.20 -18.05 -5.17
N THR A 14 -3.93 -17.13 -6.07
CA THR A 14 -3.29 -15.87 -5.73
C THR A 14 -4.32 -14.74 -5.83
N THR A 15 -4.00 -13.58 -5.26
CA THR A 15 -4.87 -12.42 -5.39
C THR A 15 -5.01 -11.99 -6.83
N ARG A 16 -4.04 -12.34 -7.67
CA ARG A 16 -4.08 -11.98 -9.08
C ARG A 16 -5.15 -12.76 -9.84
N GLU A 17 -5.46 -13.96 -9.37
CA GLU A 17 -6.44 -14.81 -10.03
C GLU A 17 -7.87 -14.51 -9.59
N LEU A 18 -8.03 -13.72 -8.56
CA LEU A 18 -9.34 -13.32 -8.09
C LEU A 18 -9.74 -12.03 -8.79
N ASP A 19 -10.99 -11.96 -9.22
CA ASP A 19 -11.44 -10.77 -9.92
C ASP A 19 -12.77 -10.33 -9.36
N HIS A 20 -12.77 -9.15 -8.76
CA HIS A 20 -13.97 -8.50 -8.29
C HIS A 20 -13.63 -7.01 -8.26
N ARG A 21 -14.59 -6.18 -8.60
CA ARG A 21 -14.29 -4.75 -8.73
C ARG A 21 -13.79 -4.13 -7.43
N ALA A 22 -14.14 -4.72 -6.29
CA ALA A 22 -13.64 -4.23 -5.01
C ALA A 22 -12.11 -4.34 -4.91
N LEU A 23 -11.51 -5.26 -5.66
CA LEU A 23 -10.07 -5.45 -5.66
C LEU A 23 -9.35 -4.45 -6.57
N HIS A 24 -10.09 -3.62 -7.29
CA HIS A 24 -9.49 -2.62 -8.17
C HIS A 24 -9.52 -1.23 -7.55
N ALA A 25 -9.91 -1.13 -6.27
CA ALA A 25 -10.10 0.18 -5.64
C ALA A 25 -8.82 1.00 -5.54
N LEU A 26 -7.65 0.35 -5.55
CA LEU A 26 -6.37 1.04 -5.45
C LEU A 26 -5.57 1.00 -6.76
N ASP A 27 -6.16 0.51 -7.84
CA ASP A 27 -5.44 0.37 -9.11
C ASP A 27 -4.94 1.71 -9.64
N ASP A 28 -5.75 2.75 -9.55
CA ASP A 28 -5.35 4.06 -10.05
C ASP A 28 -4.20 4.62 -9.21
N THR A 29 -4.25 4.43 -7.91
CA THR A 29 -3.16 4.87 -7.03
C THR A 29 -1.88 4.13 -7.37
N GLU A 30 -2.01 2.82 -7.57
CA GLU A 30 -0.87 2.00 -7.96
C GLU A 30 -0.24 2.55 -9.25
N ALA A 31 -1.06 2.90 -10.21
CA ALA A 31 -0.58 3.30 -11.53
C ALA A 31 0.05 4.68 -11.56
N VAL A 32 -0.40 5.61 -10.71
CA VAL A 32 0.11 6.98 -10.77
C VAL A 32 1.39 7.19 -9.99
N LEU A 33 1.74 6.28 -9.09
CA LEU A 33 2.95 6.42 -8.29
C LEU A 33 4.13 5.75 -8.98
N ASP A 34 5.27 6.43 -8.93
CA ASP A 34 6.51 5.89 -9.47
C ASP A 34 7.23 5.13 -8.35
N TRP A 35 6.98 3.85 -8.30
CA TRP A 35 7.52 3.01 -7.24
C TRP A 35 9.02 2.81 -7.34
N SER A 36 9.60 3.03 -8.52
CA SER A 36 11.04 2.88 -8.66
C SER A 36 11.79 3.92 -7.84
N LYS A 37 11.24 5.13 -7.73
CA LYS A 37 11.85 6.15 -6.88
C LYS A 37 11.75 5.80 -5.42
N ILE A 38 10.63 5.19 -5.03
CA ILE A 38 10.45 4.73 -3.65
C ILE A 38 11.46 3.63 -3.34
N GLU A 39 11.62 2.68 -4.25
CA GLU A 39 12.58 1.61 -4.07
C GLU A 39 14.00 2.13 -3.96
N LEU A 40 14.32 3.15 -4.74
CA LEU A 40 15.66 3.74 -4.69
C LEU A 40 15.94 4.33 -3.31
N ILE A 41 14.96 5.04 -2.74
CA ILE A 41 15.10 5.58 -1.40
C ILE A 41 15.26 4.46 -0.37
N LEU A 42 14.47 3.40 -0.51
CA LEU A 42 14.55 2.27 0.41
C LEU A 42 15.86 1.50 0.32
N SER A 43 16.57 1.61 -0.79
CA SER A 43 17.76 0.80 -1.02
C SER A 43 18.87 1.09 -0.01
N SER A 44 18.86 2.26 0.62
CA SER A 44 19.87 2.57 1.63
C SER A 44 19.75 1.67 2.86
N ILE A 45 18.57 1.11 3.11
CA ILE A 45 18.41 0.16 4.22
C ILE A 45 19.14 -1.14 3.89
N TYR A 46 19.06 -1.61 2.65
CA TYR A 46 19.80 -2.79 2.26
C TYR A 46 21.29 -2.63 2.49
N ALA A 47 21.81 -1.47 2.15
CA ALA A 47 23.24 -1.24 2.27
C ALA A 47 23.71 -1.24 3.72
N SER A 48 22.85 -0.81 4.65
CA SER A 48 23.25 -0.70 6.05
C SER A 48 22.82 -1.90 6.89
N LYS A 49 22.11 -2.85 6.30
CA LYS A 49 21.54 -3.91 7.08
C LYS A 49 22.44 -5.13 7.14
N THR A 50 22.45 -5.78 8.29
CA THR A 50 23.26 -6.97 8.45
C THR A 50 22.48 -8.25 8.21
N GLY A 51 21.22 -8.25 8.05
CA GLY A 51 20.44 -9.44 7.82
C GLY A 51 19.48 -9.26 6.67
N ARG A 52 18.85 -10.36 6.27
CA ARG A 52 17.84 -10.29 5.24
C ARG A 52 16.50 -9.96 5.84
N PRO A 53 15.73 -9.04 5.26
CA PRO A 53 14.37 -8.84 5.71
C PRO A 53 13.51 -10.05 5.34
N SER A 54 12.51 -10.33 6.15
CA SER A 54 11.59 -11.43 5.88
C SER A 54 10.69 -11.15 4.70
N TYR A 55 10.46 -9.89 4.41
CA TYR A 55 9.60 -9.44 3.32
C TYR A 55 10.38 -8.43 2.49
N PRO A 56 10.06 -8.29 1.20
CA PRO A 56 10.65 -7.21 0.42
C PRO A 56 10.34 -5.87 1.09
N LEU A 57 11.31 -4.97 1.06
CA LEU A 57 11.13 -3.68 1.72
C LEU A 57 9.96 -2.91 1.13
N LEU A 58 9.76 -3.00 -0.18
CA LEU A 58 8.65 -2.31 -0.81
C LEU A 58 7.31 -2.86 -0.34
N THR A 59 7.22 -4.17 -0.12
CA THR A 59 6.00 -4.77 0.43
C THR A 59 5.70 -4.20 1.80
N LEU A 60 6.71 -4.12 2.66
CA LEU A 60 6.54 -3.56 4.00
C LEU A 60 6.15 -2.08 3.92
N PHE A 61 6.78 -1.33 3.03
CA PHE A 61 6.46 0.09 2.89
C PHE A 61 5.04 0.29 2.37
N ARG A 62 4.62 -0.50 1.41
CA ARG A 62 3.23 -0.44 0.92
C ARG A 62 2.25 -0.72 2.04
N GLY A 63 2.58 -1.67 2.91
CA GLY A 63 1.76 -1.94 4.09
C GLY A 63 1.66 -0.73 4.99
N LEU A 64 2.80 -0.09 5.28
CA LEU A 64 2.78 1.11 6.12
C LEU A 64 1.97 2.24 5.48
N LEU A 65 2.02 2.37 4.15
CA LEU A 65 1.20 3.36 3.47
C LEU A 65 -0.29 3.11 3.70
N LEU A 66 -0.71 1.85 3.62
CA LEU A 66 -2.09 1.52 3.91
C LEU A 66 -2.47 1.90 5.34
N GLY A 67 -1.54 1.69 6.26
CA GLY A 67 -1.76 2.09 7.64
C GLY A 67 -1.98 3.59 7.78
N VAL A 68 -1.20 4.39 7.04
CA VAL A 68 -1.36 5.84 7.03
C VAL A 68 -2.68 6.23 6.37
N TRP A 69 -2.95 5.69 5.20
CA TRP A 69 -4.11 6.10 4.41
C TRP A 69 -5.43 5.70 5.07
N TYR A 70 -5.44 4.55 5.73
CA TYR A 70 -6.67 4.04 6.36
C TYR A 70 -6.69 4.28 7.86
N ARG A 71 -5.65 4.92 8.39
CA ARG A 71 -5.53 5.26 9.82
C ARG A 71 -5.62 4.04 10.72
N LEU A 72 -4.78 3.08 10.43
CA LEU A 72 -4.76 1.82 11.15
C LEU A 72 -3.56 1.74 12.08
N SER A 73 -3.77 1.18 13.27
CA SER A 73 -2.65 0.81 14.12
C SER A 73 -1.90 -0.36 13.51
N ASP A 74 -0.71 -0.66 14.03
CA ASP A 74 0.06 -1.79 13.51
C ASP A 74 -0.70 -3.11 13.68
N VAL A 75 -1.41 -3.26 14.79
CA VAL A 75 -2.21 -4.47 15.02
C VAL A 75 -3.36 -4.54 14.02
N GLN A 76 -4.08 -3.44 13.83
CA GLN A 76 -5.17 -3.40 12.86
C GLN A 76 -4.66 -3.65 11.44
N LEU A 77 -3.52 -3.06 11.11
CA LEU A 77 -2.93 -3.23 9.78
C LEU A 77 -2.57 -4.68 9.53
N SER A 78 -1.93 -5.33 10.50
CA SER A 78 -1.57 -6.73 10.38
C SER A 78 -2.81 -7.59 10.16
N GLN A 79 -3.88 -7.32 10.91
CA GLN A 79 -5.14 -8.05 10.75
C GLN A 79 -5.74 -7.83 9.37
N CYS A 80 -5.70 -6.60 8.89
CA CYS A 80 -6.22 -6.29 7.56
C CYS A 80 -5.39 -6.95 6.47
N LEU A 81 -4.07 -6.98 6.62
CA LEU A 81 -3.21 -7.66 5.66
C LEU A 81 -3.51 -9.15 5.60
N TYR A 82 -3.95 -9.72 6.71
CA TYR A 82 -4.29 -11.12 6.75
C TYR A 82 -5.62 -11.41 6.04
N ARG A 83 -6.62 -10.58 6.28
CA ARG A 83 -7.98 -10.89 5.79
C ARG A 83 -8.47 -10.09 4.60
N ASP A 84 -7.82 -8.99 4.24
CA ASP A 84 -8.34 -8.10 3.19
C ASP A 84 -7.61 -8.36 1.89
N LEU A 85 -8.33 -8.86 0.91
CA LEU A 85 -7.74 -9.20 -0.39
C LEU A 85 -7.21 -7.98 -1.12
N LEU A 86 -7.87 -6.84 -0.96
CA LEU A 86 -7.39 -5.61 -1.59
C LEU A 86 -6.02 -5.22 -1.03
N PHE A 87 -5.87 -5.30 0.29
CA PHE A 87 -4.61 -4.98 0.94
C PHE A 87 -3.51 -5.94 0.51
N ARG A 88 -3.85 -7.24 0.43
CA ARG A 88 -2.88 -8.23 -0.04
C ARG A 88 -2.42 -7.93 -1.45
N LYS A 89 -3.36 -7.60 -2.33
CA LYS A 89 -3.04 -7.28 -3.72
C LYS A 89 -2.13 -6.08 -3.79
N PHE A 90 -2.46 -5.02 -3.07
CA PHE A 90 -1.65 -3.80 -3.09
C PHE A 90 -0.25 -4.04 -2.58
N CYS A 91 -0.09 -4.89 -1.58
CA CYS A 91 1.21 -5.16 -0.98
C CYS A 91 1.95 -6.33 -1.63
N HIS A 92 1.35 -6.95 -2.63
CA HIS A 92 1.93 -8.11 -3.32
C HIS A 92 2.16 -9.28 -2.37
N LEU A 93 1.16 -9.55 -1.53
CA LEU A 93 1.17 -10.68 -0.60
C LEU A 93 0.23 -11.75 -1.14
N GLU A 94 0.79 -12.93 -1.36
CA GLU A 94 0.02 -14.04 -1.92
C GLU A 94 -0.92 -14.66 -0.90
N LEU A 95 -2.02 -15.20 -1.38
CA LEU A 95 -2.88 -16.01 -0.52
C LEU A 95 -2.12 -17.25 -0.11
N GLY A 96 -2.32 -17.65 1.14
CA GLY A 96 -1.60 -18.82 1.65
C GLY A 96 -0.22 -18.53 2.14
N GLY A 97 0.30 -17.32 1.89
CA GLY A 97 1.59 -16.92 2.42
C GLY A 97 1.43 -16.15 3.72
N ASP A 98 2.55 -15.95 4.39
CA ASP A 98 2.55 -15.17 5.63
C ASP A 98 2.30 -13.70 5.36
N VAL A 99 1.76 -13.01 6.34
CA VAL A 99 1.67 -11.56 6.30
C VAL A 99 2.49 -10.98 7.45
N PRO A 100 3.00 -9.75 7.29
CA PRO A 100 3.78 -9.14 8.37
C PRO A 100 2.95 -8.97 9.63
N GLU A 101 3.58 -9.29 10.77
CA GLU A 101 2.95 -9.08 12.06
C GLU A 101 3.16 -7.64 12.51
N ALA A 102 2.38 -7.24 13.50
CA ALA A 102 2.47 -5.88 14.02
C ALA A 102 3.89 -5.51 14.45
N SER A 103 4.59 -6.44 15.09
CA SER A 103 5.96 -6.19 15.53
C SER A 103 6.90 -5.99 14.35
N THR A 104 6.71 -6.73 13.27
CA THR A 104 7.53 -6.58 12.07
C THR A 104 7.30 -5.20 11.45
N LEU A 105 6.05 -4.79 11.36
CA LEU A 105 5.71 -3.48 10.81
C LEU A 105 6.28 -2.36 11.65
N GLY A 106 6.19 -2.48 12.97
CA GLY A 106 6.72 -1.48 13.89
C GLY A 106 8.23 -1.37 13.80
N ARG A 107 8.93 -2.51 13.76
CA ARG A 107 10.37 -2.50 13.62
C ARG A 107 10.82 -1.86 12.32
N PHE A 108 10.11 -2.16 11.24
CA PHE A 108 10.45 -1.57 9.95
C PHE A 108 10.25 -0.06 9.97
N ARG A 109 9.13 0.40 10.54
CA ARG A 109 8.91 1.85 10.66
C ARG A 109 10.02 2.50 11.46
N ASN A 110 10.44 1.85 12.57
CA ASN A 110 11.51 2.40 13.38
C ASN A 110 12.82 2.47 12.59
N GLN A 111 13.10 1.49 11.75
CA GLN A 111 14.28 1.56 10.89
C GLN A 111 14.20 2.75 9.95
N LEU A 112 13.02 2.99 9.37
CA LEU A 112 12.86 4.13 8.47
C LEU A 112 13.07 5.44 9.20
N VAL A 113 12.56 5.54 10.42
CA VAL A 113 12.75 6.75 11.23
C VAL A 113 14.23 6.93 11.60
N GLU A 114 14.89 5.87 11.99
CA GLU A 114 16.29 5.93 12.36
C GLU A 114 17.20 6.36 11.21
N HIS A 115 16.84 6.02 9.99
CA HIS A 115 17.63 6.38 8.82
C HIS A 115 17.13 7.66 8.16
N ASP A 116 16.23 8.39 8.81
CA ASP A 116 15.63 9.62 8.27
C ASP A 116 14.93 9.38 6.95
N LEU A 117 14.37 8.20 6.76
CA LEU A 117 13.71 7.83 5.52
C LEU A 117 12.20 7.97 5.56
N TRP A 118 11.61 7.92 6.76
CA TRP A 118 10.16 7.93 6.85
C TRP A 118 9.56 9.20 6.24
N GLU A 119 10.05 10.35 6.71
CA GLU A 119 9.56 11.63 6.18
C GLU A 119 9.92 11.81 4.71
N ARG A 120 11.09 11.33 4.34
CA ARG A 120 11.54 11.45 2.95
C ARG A 120 10.67 10.62 2.01
N LEU A 121 10.28 9.42 2.42
CA LEU A 121 9.41 8.55 1.63
C LEU A 121 8.01 9.14 1.50
N LEU A 122 7.44 9.60 2.61
CA LEU A 122 6.13 10.22 2.57
C LEU A 122 6.17 11.51 1.75
N GLY A 123 7.25 12.26 1.88
CA GLY A 123 7.44 13.47 1.07
C GLY A 123 7.50 13.17 -0.42
N GLU A 124 8.15 12.07 -0.80
CA GLU A 124 8.22 11.70 -2.21
C GLU A 124 6.85 11.29 -2.74
N ILE A 125 6.09 10.53 -1.95
CA ILE A 125 4.71 10.18 -2.33
C ILE A 125 3.89 11.45 -2.53
N ASN A 126 3.96 12.35 -1.56
CA ASN A 126 3.18 13.59 -1.65
C ASN A 126 3.61 14.46 -2.82
N ARG A 127 4.92 14.52 -3.09
CA ARG A 127 5.43 15.28 -4.21
C ARG A 127 4.87 14.76 -5.54
N GLN A 128 4.84 13.45 -5.68
CA GLN A 128 4.32 12.84 -6.91
C GLN A 128 2.82 13.11 -7.07
N LEU A 129 2.08 13.03 -5.97
CA LEU A 129 0.64 13.28 -6.02
C LEU A 129 0.36 14.77 -6.30
N ASP A 130 1.09 15.66 -5.65
CA ASP A 130 0.91 17.09 -5.86
C ASP A 130 1.21 17.49 -7.30
N ALA A 131 2.23 16.88 -7.88
CA ALA A 131 2.58 17.19 -9.27
C ALA A 131 1.48 16.81 -10.25
N LYS A 132 0.59 15.92 -9.84
CA LYS A 132 -0.53 15.49 -10.69
C LYS A 132 -1.87 16.02 -10.20
N ASN A 133 -1.85 16.91 -9.21
CA ASN A 133 -3.06 17.48 -8.61
C ASN A 133 -4.00 16.40 -8.09
N ILE A 134 -3.44 15.45 -7.36
CA ILE A 134 -4.20 14.34 -6.81
C ILE A 134 -4.21 14.41 -5.30
N ILE A 135 -5.38 14.20 -4.72
CA ILE A 135 -5.53 13.97 -3.28
C ILE A 135 -6.05 12.56 -3.10
N LEU A 136 -5.49 11.85 -2.12
CA LEU A 136 -5.97 10.52 -1.80
C LEU A 136 -6.90 10.56 -0.59
N THR A 137 -7.98 9.80 -0.67
CA THR A 137 -8.86 9.54 0.46
C THR A 137 -8.90 8.03 0.64
N GLU A 138 -8.40 7.56 1.76
CA GLU A 138 -8.27 6.13 2.02
C GLU A 138 -7.55 5.44 0.85
N GLY A 139 -6.45 6.06 0.40
CA GLY A 139 -5.64 5.54 -0.68
C GLY A 139 -6.25 5.64 -2.06
N ARG A 140 -7.47 6.14 -2.18
CA ARG A 140 -8.16 6.23 -3.46
C ARG A 140 -8.06 7.64 -4.01
N ILE A 141 -7.92 7.73 -5.32
CA ILE A 141 -7.71 9.01 -5.97
C ILE A 141 -8.97 9.84 -5.99
N ASN A 142 -8.83 11.06 -5.47
CA ASN A 142 -9.80 12.11 -5.68
C ASN A 142 -9.08 13.17 -6.47
N ILE A 143 -9.47 13.34 -7.71
CA ILE A 143 -8.83 14.34 -8.54
C ILE A 143 -9.38 15.68 -8.14
N ILE A 144 -8.47 16.60 -7.83
CA ILE A 144 -8.91 17.94 -7.59
C ILE A 144 -9.01 18.54 -8.94
N ASP A 145 -10.20 18.75 -9.37
CA ASP A 145 -10.39 19.36 -10.63
C ASP A 145 -10.11 20.81 -10.54
N ALA A 146 -9.10 21.17 -11.18
CA ALA A 146 -8.76 22.55 -11.17
C ALA A 146 -9.71 23.35 -11.96
N THR A 147 -10.60 22.75 -12.59
CA THR A 147 -11.45 23.51 -13.28
C THR A 147 -12.50 23.98 -12.68
N PRO A 148 -12.69 23.78 -12.34
CA PRO A 148 -13.56 24.18 -11.98
C PRO A 148 -13.54 25.04 -11.32
N VAL A 149 -13.26 24.89 -11.09
CA VAL A 149 -13.28 25.50 -10.42
C VAL A 149 -13.11 26.65 -10.60
N GLU A 150 -12.68 26.53 -11.15
CA GLU A 150 -12.61 27.40 -11.21
C GLU A 150 -13.40 27.96 -11.41
N ALA A 151 -13.74 27.42 -11.74
CA ALA A 151 -14.61 27.88 -12.00
C ALA A 151 -15.22 28.43 -11.26
N ALA A 152 -15.13 28.06 -10.80
CA ALA A 152 -15.68 28.47 -10.05
C ALA A 152 -15.39 29.64 -9.71
N GLN A 153 -14.78 29.66 -9.91
CA GLN A 153 -14.65 30.47 -9.44
C GLN A 153 -14.95 31.37 -9.73
N SER A 154 -15.03 31.23 -10.24
CA SER A 154 -15.48 31.96 -10.41
C SER A 154 -16.21 32.48 -10.02
N GLY A 155 -16.24 32.30 -9.82
CA GLY A 155 -17.06 32.69 -9.52
C GLY A 155 -17.15 33.46 -9.02
N SER A 156 -16.77 33.63 -8.98
CA SER A 156 -17.25 34.13 -8.51
C SER A 156 -17.62 34.87 -8.59
#